data_1e17104f66332c0583002ae3f5a54909
#
_entry.id   1e17104f66332c0583002ae3f5a54909
#
_cell.length_a   1.000
_cell.length_b   1.000
_cell.length_c   1.000
_cell.angle_alpha   90.00
_cell.angle_beta   90.00
_cell.angle_gamma   90.00
#
_symmetry.space_group_name_H-M   'P 1'
#
loop_
_entity.id
_entity.type
_entity.pdbx_description
1 polymer ?
#
loop_
_entity_poly.entity_id
_entity_poly.type
_entity_poly.pdbx_seq_one_letter_code
_entity_poly.pdbx_strand_id
1 'polypeptide(L)'
;MEELYRMIEKKIKASGYPRSISGRAVYDDICDQIDGKENGAYVLLSKFENDVIFEYHLTVLDSDFDLGILTIRTPQGIFEVDFDA
;
A
#
# COMPACT_ATOMS: atom_id res chain seq x y z
N MET A 1 14.42 -8.16 2.00
CA MET A 1 13.18 -7.47 2.41
C MET A 1 13.38 -5.99 2.69
N GLU A 2 14.54 -5.61 3.21
CA GLU A 2 14.88 -4.19 3.46
C GLU A 2 14.74 -3.32 2.21
N GLU A 3 15.20 -3.81 1.08
CA GLU A 3 15.12 -3.08 -0.19
C GLU A 3 13.68 -2.84 -0.61
N LEU A 4 12.82 -3.82 -0.40
CA LEU A 4 11.39 -3.70 -0.70
C LEU A 4 10.73 -2.65 0.18
N TYR A 5 11.04 -2.65 1.48
CA TYR A 5 10.49 -1.66 2.41
C TYR A 5 10.93 -0.25 2.04
N ARG A 6 12.20 -0.07 1.70
CA ARG A 6 12.73 1.22 1.26
C ARG A 6 12.10 1.69 -0.04
N MET A 7 11.88 0.78 -0.97
CA MET A 7 11.22 1.10 -2.24
C MET A 7 9.79 1.61 -1.99
N ILE A 8 9.04 0.94 -1.11
CA ILE A 8 7.70 1.37 -0.74
C ILE A 8 7.73 2.79 -0.15
N GLU A 9 8.62 3.02 0.82
CA GLU A 9 8.75 4.34 1.46
C GLU A 9 9.12 5.42 0.46
N LYS A 10 10.06 5.13 -0.42
CA LYS A 10 10.53 6.08 -1.43
C LYS A 10 9.43 6.45 -2.41
N LYS A 11 8.67 5.47 -2.87
CA LYS A 11 7.57 5.73 -3.81
C LYS A 11 6.44 6.52 -3.16
N ILE A 12 6.12 6.23 -1.90
CA ILE A 12 5.12 6.99 -1.17
C ILE A 12 5.58 8.45 -1.00
N LYS A 13 6.84 8.66 -0.64
CA LYS A 13 7.39 10.00 -0.51
C LYS A 13 7.36 10.75 -1.84
N ALA A 14 7.68 10.07 -2.92
CA ALA A 14 7.70 10.68 -4.26
C ALA A 14 6.30 11.11 -4.74
N SER A 15 5.25 10.54 -4.18
CA SER A 15 3.87 10.93 -4.49
C SER A 15 3.49 12.30 -3.92
N GLY A 16 4.29 12.84 -3.02
CA GLY A 16 4.02 14.09 -2.33
C GLY A 16 3.35 13.92 -0.98
N TYR A 17 3.06 12.69 -0.56
CA TYR A 17 2.47 12.44 0.75
C TYR A 17 3.39 12.98 1.85
N PRO A 18 2.88 13.88 2.72
CA PRO A 18 3.76 14.67 3.59
C PRO A 18 4.22 13.95 4.86
N ARG A 19 3.59 12.84 5.22
CA ARG A 19 3.92 12.13 6.45
C ARG A 19 4.84 10.95 6.18
N SER A 20 5.67 10.61 7.17
CA SER A 20 6.50 9.41 7.09
C SER A 20 5.64 8.16 7.31
N ILE A 21 5.94 7.11 6.57
CA ILE A 21 5.28 5.82 6.73
C ILE A 21 6.34 4.72 6.64
N SER A 22 6.19 3.71 7.48
CA SER A 22 7.09 2.55 7.44
C SER A 22 6.70 1.63 6.30
N GLY A 23 7.63 1.35 5.40
CA GLY A 23 7.41 0.39 4.33
C GLY A 23 7.12 -1.01 4.85
N ARG A 24 7.76 -1.36 5.97
CA ARG A 24 7.49 -2.63 6.64
C ARG A 24 6.07 -2.69 7.16
N ALA A 25 5.57 -1.61 7.76
CA ALA A 25 4.20 -1.57 8.28
C ALA A 25 3.19 -1.76 7.14
N VAL A 26 3.42 -1.13 5.99
CA VAL A 26 2.58 -1.29 4.81
C VAL A 26 2.61 -2.73 4.31
N TYR A 27 3.79 -3.30 4.18
CA TYR A 27 3.96 -4.67 3.72
C TYR A 27 3.27 -5.67 4.66
N ASP A 28 3.50 -5.54 5.96
CA ASP A 28 2.92 -6.43 6.96
C ASP A 28 1.39 -6.32 6.97
N ASP A 29 0.85 -5.11 6.82
CA ASP A 29 -0.59 -4.89 6.75
C ASP A 29 -1.20 -5.60 5.54
N ILE A 30 -0.56 -5.49 4.37
CA ILE A 30 -1.04 -6.18 3.17
C ILE A 30 -1.00 -7.70 3.37
N CYS A 31 0.11 -8.22 3.91
CA CYS A 31 0.23 -9.66 4.16
C CYS A 31 -0.86 -10.17 5.10
N ASP A 32 -1.19 -9.41 6.13
CA ASP A 32 -2.26 -9.77 7.06
C ASP A 32 -3.62 -9.77 6.37
N GLN A 33 -3.87 -8.79 5.49
CA GLN A 33 -5.17 -8.67 4.83
C GLN A 33 -5.38 -9.72 3.74
N ILE A 34 -4.33 -10.15 3.06
CA ILE A 34 -4.47 -11.15 2.00
C ILE A 34 -4.46 -12.58 2.52
N ASP A 35 -4.15 -12.78 3.78
CA ASP A 35 -4.11 -14.11 4.38
C ASP A 35 -5.46 -14.82 4.21
N GLY A 36 -5.44 -16.00 3.62
CA GLY A 36 -6.64 -16.78 3.34
C GLY A 36 -7.44 -16.35 2.11
N LYS A 37 -7.01 -15.33 1.37
CA LYS A 37 -7.69 -14.91 0.15
C LYS A 37 -7.27 -15.77 -1.04
N GLU A 38 -8.23 -16.03 -1.92
CA GLU A 38 -7.96 -16.71 -3.18
C GLU A 38 -7.28 -15.78 -4.17
N ASN A 39 -6.65 -16.36 -5.20
CA ASN A 39 -6.05 -15.59 -6.28
C ASN A 39 -7.08 -14.68 -6.95
N GLY A 40 -6.71 -13.47 -7.27
CA GLY A 40 -7.58 -12.51 -7.92
C GLY A 40 -7.20 -11.07 -7.59
N ALA A 41 -7.92 -10.15 -8.21
CA ALA A 41 -7.72 -8.71 -7.99
C ALA A 41 -8.58 -8.24 -6.83
N TYR A 42 -7.99 -7.41 -5.98
CA TYR A 42 -8.68 -6.89 -4.79
C TYR A 42 -8.38 -5.41 -4.61
N VAL A 43 -9.33 -4.72 -3.98
CA VAL A 43 -9.14 -3.37 -3.45
C VAL A 43 -9.30 -3.49 -1.93
N LEU A 44 -8.22 -3.27 -1.19
CA LEU A 44 -8.21 -3.41 0.27
C LEU A 44 -7.99 -2.06 0.91
N LEU A 45 -8.67 -1.82 2.01
CA LEU A 45 -8.59 -0.56 2.73
C LEU A 45 -7.88 -0.75 4.07
N SER A 46 -7.07 0.24 4.44
CA SER A 46 -6.41 0.26 5.72
C SER A 46 -6.40 1.68 6.28
N LYS A 47 -6.64 1.80 7.58
CA LYS A 47 -6.67 3.10 8.25
C LYS A 47 -5.43 3.22 9.13
N PHE A 48 -4.41 3.92 8.64
CA PHE A 48 -3.17 4.10 9.38
C PHE A 48 -3.24 5.21 10.43
N GLU A 49 -4.07 6.21 10.17
CA GLU A 49 -4.32 7.30 11.10
C GLU A 49 -5.80 7.64 11.07
N ASN A 50 -6.27 8.45 12.00
CA ASN A 50 -7.70 8.74 12.15
C ASN A 50 -8.35 9.28 10.86
N ASP A 51 -7.59 10.03 10.08
CA ASP A 51 -8.10 10.73 8.90
C ASP A 51 -7.43 10.29 7.59
N VAL A 52 -6.63 9.22 7.63
CA VAL A 52 -5.88 8.74 6.46
C VAL A 52 -6.25 7.32 6.14
N ILE A 53 -6.71 7.09 4.92
CA ILE A 53 -7.09 5.77 4.44
C ILE A 53 -6.17 5.38 3.29
N PHE A 54 -5.53 4.23 3.43
CA PHE A 54 -4.75 3.60 2.37
C PHE A 54 -5.65 2.63 1.62
N GLU A 55 -5.68 2.77 0.30
CA GLU A 55 -6.46 1.92 -0.59
C GLU A 55 -5.50 1.16 -1.49
N TYR A 56 -5.36 -0.14 -1.24
CA TYR A 56 -4.44 -0.99 -1.99
C TYR A 56 -5.16 -1.62 -3.17
N HIS A 57 -4.67 -1.36 -4.39
CA HIS A 57 -5.13 -2.02 -5.62
C HIS A 57 -4.10 -3.08 -5.96
N LEU A 58 -4.41 -4.32 -5.67
CA LEU A 58 -3.45 -5.41 -5.79
C LEU A 58 -4.06 -6.68 -6.35
N THR A 59 -3.19 -7.59 -6.74
CA THR A 59 -3.56 -8.93 -7.19
C THR A 59 -2.92 -9.93 -6.23
N VAL A 60 -3.72 -10.88 -5.75
CA VAL A 60 -3.20 -12.01 -4.96
C VAL A 60 -2.90 -13.16 -5.89
N LEU A 61 -1.70 -13.72 -5.78
CA LEU A 61 -1.26 -14.82 -6.62
C LEU A 61 -0.40 -15.77 -5.79
N ASP A 62 -0.92 -16.99 -5.57
CA ASP A 62 -0.22 -18.05 -4.84
C ASP A 62 0.28 -17.60 -3.45
N SER A 63 -0.61 -16.96 -2.68
CA SER A 63 -0.34 -16.46 -1.33
C SER A 63 0.65 -15.29 -1.26
N ASP A 64 1.02 -14.76 -2.41
CA ASP A 64 1.81 -13.54 -2.54
C ASP A 64 0.93 -12.44 -3.16
N PHE A 65 1.49 -11.25 -3.35
CA PHE A 65 0.71 -10.16 -3.95
C PHE A 65 1.57 -9.32 -4.89
N ASP A 66 0.88 -8.69 -5.84
CA ASP A 66 1.44 -7.69 -6.73
C ASP A 66 0.67 -6.39 -6.51
N LEU A 67 1.31 -5.42 -5.88
CA LEU A 67 0.72 -4.11 -5.61
C LEU A 67 0.95 -3.19 -6.80
N GLY A 68 -0.12 -2.83 -7.51
CA GLY A 68 -0.03 -1.95 -8.64
C GLY A 68 -0.13 -0.48 -8.25
N ILE A 69 -1.21 -0.13 -7.55
CA ILE A 69 -1.48 1.27 -7.16
C ILE A 69 -1.85 1.31 -5.69
N LEU A 70 -1.33 2.32 -5.00
CA LEU A 70 -1.76 2.68 -3.65
C LEU A 70 -2.36 4.08 -3.72
N THR A 71 -3.61 4.22 -3.31
CA THR A 71 -4.26 5.52 -3.19
C THR A 71 -4.32 5.90 -1.73
N ILE A 72 -3.78 7.07 -1.38
CA ILE A 72 -3.79 7.58 -0.01
C ILE A 72 -4.80 8.72 0.05
N ARG A 73 -5.87 8.53 0.80
CA ARG A 73 -6.94 9.53 0.93
C ARG A 73 -6.78 10.27 2.26
N THR A 74 -6.66 11.58 2.18
CA THR A 74 -6.48 12.45 3.34
C THR A 74 -7.41 13.65 3.26
N PRO A 75 -7.62 14.39 4.37
CA PRO A 75 -8.41 15.64 4.31
C PRO A 75 -7.78 16.71 3.41
N GLN A 76 -6.47 16.66 3.19
CA GLN A 76 -5.77 17.62 2.35
C GLN A 76 -5.78 17.24 0.87
N GLY A 77 -6.22 16.03 0.54
CA GLY A 77 -6.26 15.58 -0.85
C GLY A 77 -5.95 14.09 -0.99
N ILE A 78 -5.81 13.68 -2.23
CA ILE A 78 -5.57 12.28 -2.60
C ILE A 78 -4.18 12.20 -3.22
N PHE A 79 -3.39 11.23 -2.76
CA PHE A 79 -2.07 10.95 -3.30
C PHE A 79 -2.08 9.56 -3.93
N GLU A 80 -1.59 9.46 -5.15
CA GLU A 80 -1.55 8.19 -5.86
C GLU A 80 -0.10 7.73 -6.04
N VAL A 81 0.16 6.50 -5.67
CA VAL A 81 1.49 5.87 -5.78
C VAL A 81 1.38 4.74 -6.79
N ASP A 82 2.12 4.86 -7.89
CA ASP A 82 2.14 3.85 -8.95
C ASP A 82 3.40 2.99 -8.78
N PHE A 83 3.20 1.72 -8.42
CA PHE A 83 4.29 0.79 -8.20
C PHE A 83 4.76 0.11 -9.49
N ASP A 84 4.01 0.27 -10.57
CA ASP A 84 4.37 -0.30 -11.88
C ASP A 84 5.16 0.69 -12.75
N ALA A 85 5.26 1.94 -12.32
CA ALA A 85 5.97 2.97 -13.06
C ALA A 85 7.47 2.93 -12.82
#